data_a0d148c10a5c7bfda1f5154e3c93656f
#
_entry.id   a0d148c10a5c7bfda1f5154e3c93656f
#
_cell.length_a   1.000
_cell.length_b   1.000
_cell.length_c   1.000
_cell.angle_alpha   90.00
_cell.angle_beta   90.00
_cell.angle_gamma   90.00
#
_symmetry.space_group_name_H-M   'P 1'
#
loop_
_entity.id
_entity.type
_entity.pdbx_description
1 polymer ?
#
loop_
_entity_poly.entity_id
_entity_poly.type
_entity_poly.pdbx_seq_one_letter_code
_entity_poly.pdbx_strand_id
1 'polypeptide(L)'
;MNTRLSIASLLAGAMVLQAQTVTIKEASGWIESAQVKWQTSGNPDSYNVYVSGQGLSNQQLDAKLIRNYGGYWRADAIGLKAGSYTLTVAPVTSGKEGAKVTTSALTVTAHNRAGFAFSGGRIPGAYNLDGTPMSGAVIVYVSDKSKDTVSLNVTGASTNPCVGLQNILYGFKKGKDTRPLIVRILGQVKDPAVMDGGDIVIENANLAAGHITLEGVGEDAVADGWGIRLKSASNIEVRNLGVMNVNSTAGDDVGLQQDNDHVWIHHVDFFYGDAGSDADQVKGDGAMDVKKSTYVTISYNHFWDNGKASLLGLSEGTTTGLYIDYHHNWFDHSDSRHPRVRFYSAHVYNNYYDGVAKYGAGSTMGSSIFMEGNYFRNCKHPMMTSMQGTDVWNETTKANDYKNMGTFSSEDGGTIKAWNNFMEGQGRFVPYGSKDFVNSTVDFDAYVASSRTEKVPATVKSAYGANVYNNFDTDNSVMYTYTADAPVDAKTKVMAYAGRMGGGDFKWTFKSAADDSSSTVNAPLKSALVGYKGALTYIQGEGKFQPSSVQKLSASGSDPIRVDLRSHKLSVADGLTMRSAQILGLDGTHVMEWNATTEANFAGLRSGIYLARVHTDRGTFQKLICNNN
;
A
#
# COMPACT_ATOMS: atom_id res chain seq x y z
N MET A 1 -47.09 -7.40 -75.88
CA MET A 1 -47.15 -6.59 -74.68
C MET A 1 -46.89 -7.54 -73.47
N ASN A 2 -45.63 -7.74 -73.13
CA ASN A 2 -45.21 -8.64 -72.08
C ASN A 2 -44.59 -7.86 -70.95
N THR A 3 -45.33 -7.72 -69.88
CA THR A 3 -44.92 -7.04 -68.60
C THR A 3 -44.13 -8.08 -67.76
N ARG A 4 -42.84 -7.89 -67.55
CA ARG A 4 -42.05 -8.69 -66.61
C ARG A 4 -42.10 -8.00 -65.23
N LEU A 5 -42.67 -8.76 -64.28
CA LEU A 5 -42.60 -8.39 -62.86
C LEU A 5 -41.24 -8.82 -62.32
N SER A 6 -40.41 -7.89 -61.86
CA SER A 6 -39.19 -8.18 -61.11
C SER A 6 -39.49 -8.21 -59.62
N ILE A 7 -39.33 -9.40 -59.03
CA ILE A 7 -39.40 -9.62 -57.59
C ILE A 7 -38.00 -9.33 -57.01
N ALA A 8 -37.87 -8.22 -56.32
CA ALA A 8 -36.66 -7.93 -55.51
C ALA A 8 -36.77 -8.66 -54.18
N SER A 9 -35.96 -9.70 -53.99
CA SER A 9 -35.84 -10.42 -52.72
C SER A 9 -35.02 -9.55 -51.75
N LEU A 10 -35.64 -9.00 -50.74
CA LEU A 10 -34.96 -8.40 -49.56
C LEU A 10 -34.43 -9.57 -48.73
N LEU A 11 -33.13 -9.87 -48.81
CA LEU A 11 -32.46 -10.68 -47.78
C LEU A 11 -32.26 -9.79 -46.56
N ALA A 12 -33.13 -9.88 -45.57
CA ALA A 12 -32.89 -9.40 -44.21
C ALA A 12 -31.91 -10.38 -43.56
N GLY A 13 -30.63 -10.04 -43.55
CA GLY A 13 -29.62 -10.75 -42.80
C GLY A 13 -29.90 -10.57 -41.30
N ALA A 14 -30.50 -11.57 -40.67
CA ALA A 14 -30.58 -11.66 -39.24
C ALA A 14 -29.13 -11.77 -38.71
N MET A 15 -28.55 -10.71 -38.21
CA MET A 15 -27.36 -10.81 -37.35
C MET A 15 -27.77 -11.65 -36.13
N VAL A 16 -27.37 -12.91 -36.10
CA VAL A 16 -27.42 -13.72 -34.90
C VAL A 16 -26.45 -13.06 -33.91
N LEU A 17 -26.96 -12.25 -33.01
CA LEU A 17 -26.19 -11.81 -31.85
C LEU A 17 -25.80 -13.09 -31.09
N GLN A 18 -24.55 -13.50 -31.25
CA GLN A 18 -24.01 -14.60 -30.48
C GLN A 18 -24.10 -14.24 -28.99
N ALA A 19 -24.86 -15.03 -28.23
CA ALA A 19 -25.05 -14.79 -26.81
C ALA A 19 -23.69 -14.74 -26.11
N GLN A 20 -23.36 -13.61 -25.52
CA GLN A 20 -22.11 -13.45 -24.76
C GLN A 20 -22.24 -14.20 -23.45
N THR A 21 -21.35 -15.17 -23.23
CA THR A 21 -21.35 -15.98 -22.01
C THR A 21 -20.12 -15.68 -21.18
N VAL A 22 -20.33 -15.19 -19.97
CA VAL A 22 -19.28 -15.01 -18.94
C VAL A 22 -19.05 -16.36 -18.27
N THR A 23 -17.77 -16.74 -18.14
CA THR A 23 -17.34 -17.93 -17.38
C THR A 23 -16.40 -17.50 -16.27
N ILE A 24 -16.82 -17.59 -15.02
CA ILE A 24 -15.96 -17.34 -13.86
C ILE A 24 -14.90 -18.43 -13.80
N LYS A 25 -13.63 -18.03 -13.71
CA LYS A 25 -12.47 -18.92 -13.62
C LYS A 25 -11.99 -19.06 -12.18
N GLU A 26 -12.00 -17.98 -11.46
CA GLU A 26 -11.55 -17.91 -10.08
C GLU A 26 -12.31 -16.80 -9.36
N ALA A 27 -12.64 -17.00 -8.09
CA ALA A 27 -13.12 -15.95 -7.22
C ALA A 27 -12.72 -16.27 -5.78
N SER A 28 -12.27 -15.27 -5.05
CA SER A 28 -11.88 -15.43 -3.66
C SER A 28 -12.15 -14.17 -2.85
N GLY A 29 -12.43 -14.36 -1.56
CA GLY A 29 -12.31 -13.30 -0.57
C GLY A 29 -10.88 -13.20 -0.07
N TRP A 30 -10.50 -12.02 0.36
CA TRP A 30 -9.21 -11.70 0.96
C TRP A 30 -9.42 -10.81 2.18
N ILE A 31 -8.36 -10.14 2.63
CA ILE A 31 -8.46 -9.16 3.71
C ILE A 31 -9.11 -7.89 3.14
N GLU A 32 -10.27 -7.49 3.69
CA GLU A 32 -11.07 -6.32 3.32
C GLU A 32 -11.32 -6.13 1.81
N SER A 33 -11.26 -7.23 1.08
CA SER A 33 -11.45 -7.25 -0.37
C SER A 33 -11.95 -8.59 -0.88
N ALA A 34 -12.52 -8.60 -2.09
CA ALA A 34 -12.89 -9.80 -2.81
C ALA A 34 -12.60 -9.62 -4.30
N GLN A 35 -12.21 -10.69 -4.99
CA GLN A 35 -11.87 -10.65 -6.40
C GLN A 35 -12.62 -11.70 -7.21
N VAL A 36 -12.78 -11.41 -8.51
CA VAL A 36 -13.29 -12.36 -9.50
C VAL A 36 -12.47 -12.28 -10.78
N LYS A 37 -12.07 -13.43 -11.33
CA LYS A 37 -11.43 -13.57 -12.66
C LYS A 37 -12.38 -14.30 -13.58
N TRP A 38 -12.54 -13.82 -14.83
CA TRP A 38 -13.44 -14.45 -15.80
C TRP A 38 -12.92 -14.39 -17.24
N GLN A 39 -13.48 -15.22 -18.07
CA GLN A 39 -13.40 -15.18 -19.53
C GLN A 39 -14.78 -14.99 -20.13
N THR A 40 -14.85 -14.49 -21.36
CA THR A 40 -16.12 -14.27 -22.05
C THR A 40 -16.01 -14.80 -23.48
N SER A 41 -17.06 -15.49 -23.93
CA SER A 41 -17.26 -15.75 -25.36
C SER A 41 -17.85 -14.50 -26.03
N GLY A 42 -17.41 -14.20 -27.24
CA GLY A 42 -17.77 -12.96 -27.95
C GLY A 42 -16.95 -11.74 -27.45
N ASN A 43 -17.30 -10.57 -27.95
CA ASN A 43 -16.57 -9.32 -27.71
C ASN A 43 -17.52 -8.27 -27.12
N PRO A 44 -17.78 -8.26 -25.82
CA PRO A 44 -18.52 -7.17 -25.17
C PRO A 44 -17.69 -5.87 -25.21
N ASP A 45 -18.38 -4.73 -25.21
CA ASP A 45 -17.74 -3.43 -25.20
C ASP A 45 -17.10 -3.12 -23.83
N SER A 46 -17.71 -3.64 -22.76
CA SER A 46 -17.28 -3.45 -21.37
C SER A 46 -17.97 -4.45 -20.44
N TYR A 47 -17.70 -4.33 -19.15
CA TYR A 47 -18.36 -5.11 -18.11
C TYR A 47 -18.86 -4.19 -17.00
N ASN A 48 -19.98 -4.56 -16.38
CA ASN A 48 -20.36 -4.08 -15.06
C ASN A 48 -20.12 -5.20 -14.06
N VAL A 49 -19.50 -4.86 -12.93
CA VAL A 49 -19.31 -5.80 -11.83
C VAL A 49 -19.96 -5.23 -10.59
N TYR A 50 -20.72 -6.08 -9.91
CA TYR A 50 -21.51 -5.69 -8.73
C TYR A 50 -21.06 -6.51 -7.53
N VAL A 51 -21.04 -5.89 -6.34
CA VAL A 51 -20.80 -6.55 -5.06
C VAL A 51 -22.08 -6.53 -4.23
N SER A 52 -22.39 -7.66 -3.57
CA SER A 52 -23.49 -7.80 -2.61
C SER A 52 -23.00 -8.53 -1.36
N GLY A 53 -23.45 -8.11 -0.19
CA GLY A 53 -23.11 -8.67 1.12
C GLY A 53 -22.90 -7.58 2.17
N GLN A 54 -23.05 -7.89 3.45
CA GLN A 54 -22.82 -6.98 4.58
C GLN A 54 -23.49 -5.60 4.44
N GLY A 55 -24.75 -5.60 3.98
CA GLY A 55 -25.53 -4.37 3.77
C GLY A 55 -25.40 -3.76 2.37
N LEU A 56 -24.48 -4.24 1.53
CA LEU A 56 -24.40 -3.85 0.12
C LEU A 56 -25.40 -4.66 -0.72
N SER A 57 -26.12 -4.00 -1.63
CA SER A 57 -27.05 -4.64 -2.55
C SER A 57 -26.74 -4.20 -3.98
N ASN A 58 -26.18 -5.09 -4.77
CA ASN A 58 -25.78 -4.82 -6.16
C ASN A 58 -25.04 -3.49 -6.34
N GLN A 59 -24.10 -3.18 -5.45
CA GLN A 59 -23.28 -1.98 -5.59
C GLN A 59 -22.30 -2.18 -6.74
N GLN A 60 -22.37 -1.32 -7.75
CA GLN A 60 -21.50 -1.36 -8.90
C GLN A 60 -20.09 -0.90 -8.53
N LEU A 61 -19.09 -1.65 -8.96
CA LEU A 61 -17.68 -1.29 -8.83
C LEU A 61 -17.30 -0.18 -9.83
N ASP A 62 -16.28 0.61 -9.48
CA ASP A 62 -15.68 1.55 -10.42
C ASP A 62 -15.10 0.79 -11.64
N ALA A 63 -15.30 1.34 -12.83
CA ALA A 63 -14.81 0.74 -14.06
C ALA A 63 -13.30 0.47 -14.06
N LYS A 64 -12.52 1.31 -13.39
CA LYS A 64 -11.05 1.15 -13.29
C LYS A 64 -10.61 -0.05 -12.46
N LEU A 65 -11.50 -0.60 -11.63
CA LEU A 65 -11.26 -1.86 -10.93
C LEU A 65 -11.45 -3.09 -11.83
N ILE A 66 -11.94 -2.89 -13.07
CA ILE A 66 -12.15 -3.95 -14.06
C ILE A 66 -10.98 -3.92 -15.04
N ARG A 67 -10.17 -4.96 -15.04
CA ARG A 67 -8.87 -5.00 -15.70
C ARG A 67 -8.71 -6.25 -16.56
N ASN A 68 -8.02 -6.13 -17.70
CA ASN A 68 -7.72 -7.21 -18.64
C ASN A 68 -6.26 -7.63 -18.54
N TYR A 69 -6.02 -8.93 -18.53
CA TYR A 69 -4.69 -9.55 -18.46
C TYR A 69 -4.40 -10.42 -19.70
N GLY A 70 -4.95 -10.05 -20.85
CA GLY A 70 -4.80 -10.78 -22.10
C GLY A 70 -5.67 -12.03 -22.19
N GLY A 71 -5.49 -12.99 -21.29
CA GLY A 71 -6.24 -14.25 -21.28
C GLY A 71 -7.52 -14.24 -20.42
N TYR A 72 -7.69 -13.25 -19.55
CA TYR A 72 -8.83 -13.13 -18.65
C TYR A 72 -9.07 -11.68 -18.22
N TRP A 73 -10.26 -11.43 -17.69
CA TRP A 73 -10.61 -10.20 -16.99
C TRP A 73 -10.63 -10.44 -15.48
N ARG A 74 -10.36 -9.38 -14.73
CA ARG A 74 -10.39 -9.38 -13.26
C ARG A 74 -11.07 -8.12 -12.74
N ALA A 75 -11.81 -8.27 -11.64
CA ALA A 75 -12.29 -7.14 -10.85
C ALA A 75 -12.02 -7.39 -9.36
N ASP A 76 -11.65 -6.34 -8.65
CA ASP A 76 -11.43 -6.35 -7.20
C ASP A 76 -12.40 -5.37 -6.52
N ALA A 77 -13.20 -5.88 -5.60
CA ALA A 77 -13.99 -5.09 -4.68
C ALA A 77 -13.14 -4.83 -3.43
N ILE A 78 -12.82 -3.56 -3.14
CA ILE A 78 -11.89 -3.14 -2.09
C ILE A 78 -12.62 -2.23 -1.09
N GLY A 79 -12.24 -2.32 0.18
CA GLY A 79 -12.87 -1.56 1.25
C GLY A 79 -14.15 -2.24 1.75
N LEU A 80 -14.09 -3.53 1.93
CA LEU A 80 -15.19 -4.36 2.42
C LEU A 80 -15.02 -4.68 3.91
N LYS A 81 -16.10 -4.66 4.67
CA LYS A 81 -16.13 -5.21 6.03
C LYS A 81 -15.85 -6.71 6.00
N ALA A 82 -15.35 -7.25 7.09
CA ALA A 82 -15.30 -8.71 7.25
C ALA A 82 -16.71 -9.31 7.14
N GLY A 83 -16.82 -10.41 6.39
CA GLY A 83 -18.10 -11.10 6.18
C GLY A 83 -18.19 -11.85 4.86
N SER A 84 -19.41 -12.20 4.47
CA SER A 84 -19.68 -12.98 3.25
C SER A 84 -20.21 -12.08 2.13
N TYR A 85 -19.68 -12.27 0.93
CA TYR A 85 -20.02 -11.48 -0.26
C TYR A 85 -20.21 -12.34 -1.50
N THR A 86 -20.86 -11.79 -2.50
CA THR A 86 -20.87 -12.30 -3.87
C THR A 86 -20.51 -11.19 -4.84
N LEU A 87 -19.84 -11.57 -5.95
CA LEU A 87 -19.55 -10.68 -7.06
C LEU A 87 -20.36 -11.14 -8.28
N THR A 88 -21.02 -10.20 -8.96
CA THR A 88 -21.81 -10.47 -10.15
C THR A 88 -21.21 -9.75 -11.35
N VAL A 89 -20.89 -10.47 -12.41
CA VAL A 89 -20.34 -9.94 -13.65
C VAL A 89 -21.42 -9.91 -14.73
N ALA A 90 -21.59 -8.75 -15.37
CA ALA A 90 -22.48 -8.53 -16.51
C ALA A 90 -21.68 -8.03 -17.71
N PRO A 91 -21.65 -8.72 -18.86
CA PRO A 91 -21.08 -8.18 -20.09
C PRO A 91 -22.00 -7.09 -20.63
N VAL A 92 -21.42 -6.04 -21.22
CA VAL A 92 -22.19 -4.90 -21.77
C VAL A 92 -21.90 -4.78 -23.26
N THR A 93 -22.95 -4.69 -24.09
CA THR A 93 -22.85 -4.46 -25.52
C THR A 93 -23.85 -3.39 -25.93
N SER A 94 -23.39 -2.37 -26.65
CA SER A 94 -24.21 -1.21 -27.06
C SER A 94 -24.97 -0.60 -25.90
N GLY A 95 -24.32 -0.48 -24.74
CA GLY A 95 -24.86 0.09 -23.51
C GLY A 95 -25.89 -0.79 -22.76
N LYS A 96 -26.12 -2.03 -23.21
CA LYS A 96 -27.06 -2.96 -22.59
C LYS A 96 -26.32 -4.12 -21.91
N GLU A 97 -26.72 -4.45 -20.68
CA GLU A 97 -26.20 -5.63 -19.98
C GLU A 97 -26.76 -6.92 -20.59
N GLY A 98 -25.88 -7.90 -20.76
CA GLY A 98 -26.23 -9.27 -21.09
C GLY A 98 -26.49 -10.13 -19.85
N ALA A 99 -26.37 -11.44 -20.01
CA ALA A 99 -26.60 -12.40 -18.94
C ALA A 99 -25.59 -12.22 -17.80
N LYS A 100 -26.09 -12.07 -16.57
CA LYS A 100 -25.30 -11.91 -15.34
C LYS A 100 -24.85 -13.26 -14.82
N VAL A 101 -23.61 -13.34 -14.36
CA VAL A 101 -23.06 -14.51 -13.67
C VAL A 101 -22.52 -14.10 -12.30
N THR A 102 -22.97 -14.80 -11.27
CA THR A 102 -22.62 -14.49 -9.87
C THR A 102 -21.73 -15.59 -9.29
N THR A 103 -20.73 -15.20 -8.49
CA THR A 103 -19.85 -16.13 -7.76
C THR A 103 -20.61 -16.88 -6.67
N SER A 104 -20.04 -17.98 -6.19
CA SER A 104 -20.37 -18.48 -4.84
C SER A 104 -20.04 -17.42 -3.77
N ALA A 105 -20.46 -17.69 -2.53
CA ALA A 105 -20.14 -16.83 -1.40
C ALA A 105 -18.62 -16.78 -1.16
N LEU A 106 -18.10 -15.57 -0.97
CA LEU A 106 -16.68 -15.25 -0.75
C LEU A 106 -16.51 -14.74 0.68
N THR A 107 -15.59 -15.32 1.43
CA THR A 107 -15.29 -14.88 2.81
C THR A 107 -14.24 -13.80 2.80
N VAL A 108 -14.59 -12.62 3.31
CA VAL A 108 -13.70 -11.48 3.54
C VAL A 108 -13.33 -11.42 5.01
N THR A 109 -12.04 -11.23 5.32
CA THR A 109 -11.53 -11.08 6.70
C THR A 109 -11.11 -9.64 6.95
N ALA A 110 -10.85 -9.28 8.22
CA ALA A 110 -10.37 -7.95 8.59
C ALA A 110 -8.84 -7.93 8.71
N HIS A 111 -8.24 -6.77 8.49
CA HIS A 111 -6.85 -6.51 8.86
C HIS A 111 -6.65 -6.57 10.38
N ASN A 112 -5.48 -7.04 10.80
CA ASN A 112 -5.04 -6.91 12.19
C ASN A 112 -4.55 -5.48 12.45
N ARG A 113 -5.36 -4.70 13.17
CA ARG A 113 -5.10 -3.29 13.51
C ARG A 113 -4.48 -3.13 14.92
N ALA A 114 -3.71 -4.11 15.36
CA ALA A 114 -2.90 -3.96 16.56
C ALA A 114 -1.60 -3.23 16.24
N GLY A 115 -1.19 -2.29 17.07
CA GLY A 115 0.08 -1.61 16.91
C GLY A 115 0.07 -0.16 17.40
N PHE A 116 1.27 0.41 17.51
CA PHE A 116 1.45 1.79 17.95
C PHE A 116 0.79 2.81 17.03
N ALA A 117 0.65 2.51 15.73
CA ALA A 117 -0.02 3.41 14.78
C ALA A 117 -1.47 3.75 15.17
N PHE A 118 -2.11 2.91 15.98
CA PHE A 118 -3.48 3.09 16.46
C PHE A 118 -3.58 3.68 17.86
N SER A 119 -2.46 4.07 18.47
CA SER A 119 -2.41 4.64 19.82
C SER A 119 -3.25 5.90 19.92
N GLY A 120 -3.81 6.16 21.12
CA GLY A 120 -4.64 7.34 21.34
C GLY A 120 -5.96 7.39 20.56
N GLY A 121 -6.41 6.26 20.01
CA GLY A 121 -7.63 6.17 19.19
C GLY A 121 -7.50 6.75 17.79
N ARG A 122 -6.26 6.98 17.32
CA ARG A 122 -5.97 7.44 15.96
C ARG A 122 -6.17 6.29 14.95
N ILE A 123 -6.47 6.64 13.73
CA ILE A 123 -6.65 5.69 12.63
C ILE A 123 -5.72 6.11 11.49
N PRO A 124 -4.65 5.35 11.21
CA PRO A 124 -3.81 5.60 10.04
C PRO A 124 -4.59 5.32 8.75
N GLY A 125 -4.32 6.13 7.71
CA GLY A 125 -4.96 5.99 6.42
C GLY A 125 -6.39 6.50 6.34
N ALA A 126 -7.03 6.26 5.20
CA ALA A 126 -8.34 6.78 4.81
C ALA A 126 -9.47 5.74 4.91
N TYR A 127 -9.28 4.70 5.73
CA TYR A 127 -10.26 3.65 5.99
C TYR A 127 -10.69 3.64 7.45
N ASN A 128 -11.94 3.29 7.69
CA ASN A 128 -12.46 3.04 9.03
C ASN A 128 -11.89 1.75 9.62
N LEU A 129 -12.04 1.55 10.93
CA LEU A 129 -11.60 0.32 11.61
C LEU A 129 -12.27 -0.95 11.09
N ASP A 130 -13.45 -0.84 10.45
CA ASP A 130 -14.16 -1.94 9.83
C ASP A 130 -13.74 -2.24 8.38
N GLY A 131 -12.75 -1.52 7.87
CA GLY A 131 -12.20 -1.69 6.51
C GLY A 131 -12.92 -0.91 5.42
N THR A 132 -13.99 -0.17 5.73
CA THR A 132 -14.69 0.66 4.74
C THR A 132 -14.00 2.00 4.54
N PRO A 133 -14.02 2.59 3.32
CA PRO A 133 -13.52 3.95 3.12
C PRO A 133 -14.20 4.96 4.05
N MET A 134 -13.43 5.90 4.57
CA MET A 134 -13.99 6.99 5.39
C MET A 134 -14.97 7.83 4.60
N SER A 135 -15.97 8.38 5.29
CA SER A 135 -16.96 9.27 4.66
C SER A 135 -16.29 10.46 3.98
N GLY A 136 -16.68 10.75 2.74
CA GLY A 136 -16.10 11.83 1.95
C GLY A 136 -14.71 11.52 1.37
N ALA A 137 -14.25 10.29 1.47
CA ALA A 137 -12.96 9.89 0.88
C ALA A 137 -12.94 10.13 -0.64
N VAL A 138 -11.84 10.71 -1.10
CA VAL A 138 -11.55 10.91 -2.52
C VAL A 138 -10.65 9.77 -2.98
N ILE A 139 -11.07 9.05 -4.03
CA ILE A 139 -10.33 7.91 -4.58
C ILE A 139 -9.71 8.32 -5.92
N VAL A 140 -8.39 8.19 -6.03
CA VAL A 140 -7.61 8.45 -7.23
C VAL A 140 -7.00 7.14 -7.73
N TYR A 141 -7.22 6.81 -9.00
CA TYR A 141 -6.65 5.62 -9.63
C TYR A 141 -5.45 6.02 -10.49
N VAL A 142 -4.33 5.34 -10.29
CA VAL A 142 -3.05 5.63 -10.95
C VAL A 142 -2.55 4.36 -11.63
N SER A 143 -2.41 4.41 -12.93
CA SER A 143 -1.73 3.40 -13.76
C SER A 143 -0.47 4.00 -14.37
N ASP A 144 0.34 3.19 -15.04
CA ASP A 144 1.50 3.68 -15.79
C ASP A 144 1.13 4.72 -16.86
N LYS A 145 -0.07 4.60 -17.44
CA LYS A 145 -0.58 5.56 -18.44
C LYS A 145 -1.11 6.84 -17.82
N SER A 146 -1.65 6.78 -16.61
CA SER A 146 -2.35 7.93 -16.00
C SER A 146 -1.54 8.65 -14.92
N LYS A 147 -0.39 8.12 -14.50
CA LYS A 147 0.43 8.65 -13.39
C LYS A 147 0.75 10.14 -13.51
N ASP A 148 0.94 10.64 -14.73
CA ASP A 148 1.31 12.02 -15.02
C ASP A 148 0.11 12.91 -15.45
N THR A 149 -1.06 12.30 -15.72
CA THR A 149 -2.24 13.00 -16.25
C THR A 149 -3.45 12.93 -15.34
N VAL A 150 -3.46 12.04 -14.35
CA VAL A 150 -4.52 11.99 -13.34
C VAL A 150 -4.64 13.33 -12.64
N SER A 151 -5.86 13.80 -12.38
CA SER A 151 -6.07 15.13 -11.84
C SER A 151 -7.09 15.17 -10.71
N LEU A 152 -6.86 16.08 -9.76
CA LEU A 152 -7.73 16.30 -8.62
C LEU A 152 -7.72 17.77 -8.22
N ASN A 153 -8.90 18.33 -7.92
CA ASN A 153 -8.99 19.62 -7.24
C ASN A 153 -8.73 19.44 -5.75
N VAL A 154 -7.69 20.09 -5.24
CA VAL A 154 -7.27 20.01 -3.83
C VAL A 154 -7.39 21.39 -3.18
N THR A 155 -8.09 21.47 -2.05
CA THR A 155 -8.29 22.73 -1.32
C THR A 155 -6.96 23.29 -0.84
N GLY A 156 -6.69 24.55 -1.16
CA GLY A 156 -5.47 25.25 -0.73
C GLY A 156 -4.21 24.92 -1.55
N ALA A 157 -4.33 24.10 -2.59
CA ALA A 157 -3.25 23.92 -3.55
C ALA A 157 -2.98 25.21 -4.33
N SER A 158 -1.71 25.44 -4.67
CA SER A 158 -1.30 26.63 -5.44
C SER A 158 -1.72 26.55 -6.90
N THR A 159 -1.91 25.34 -7.43
CA THR A 159 -2.37 25.07 -8.79
C THR A 159 -3.52 24.06 -8.73
N ASN A 160 -4.65 24.38 -9.32
CA ASN A 160 -5.82 23.50 -9.39
C ASN A 160 -6.40 23.49 -10.83
N PRO A 161 -6.73 22.28 -11.35
CA PRO A 161 -6.51 21.00 -10.71
C PRO A 161 -5.03 20.68 -10.53
N CYS A 162 -4.68 19.90 -9.48
CA CYS A 162 -3.39 19.25 -9.39
C CYS A 162 -3.35 18.14 -10.43
N VAL A 163 -2.33 18.10 -11.29
CA VAL A 163 -2.19 17.11 -12.39
C VAL A 163 -0.94 16.27 -12.17
N GLY A 164 -1.09 14.94 -12.24
CA GLY A 164 -0.07 13.95 -11.94
C GLY A 164 -0.03 13.57 -10.46
N LEU A 165 0.44 12.33 -10.19
CA LEU A 165 0.42 11.73 -8.85
C LEU A 165 1.09 12.64 -7.80
N GLN A 166 2.35 13.05 -8.04
CA GLN A 166 3.08 13.86 -7.05
C GLN A 166 2.45 15.23 -6.83
N ASN A 167 1.92 15.86 -7.88
CA ASN A 167 1.29 17.16 -7.73
C ASN A 167 -0.02 17.10 -6.94
N ILE A 168 -0.77 15.98 -7.03
CA ILE A 168 -1.93 15.73 -6.17
C ILE A 168 -1.47 15.62 -4.71
N LEU A 169 -0.45 14.82 -4.41
CA LEU A 169 0.10 14.69 -3.07
C LEU A 169 0.62 16.03 -2.53
N TYR A 170 1.32 16.82 -3.34
CA TYR A 170 1.73 18.18 -2.97
C TYR A 170 0.55 19.11 -2.67
N GLY A 171 -0.60 18.89 -3.29
CA GLY A 171 -1.82 19.62 -2.96
C GLY A 171 -2.21 19.47 -1.48
N PHE A 172 -2.02 18.29 -0.89
CA PHE A 172 -2.31 18.00 0.51
C PHE A 172 -1.21 18.46 1.49
N LYS A 173 -0.01 18.78 1.02
CA LYS A 173 1.16 19.12 1.83
C LYS A 173 0.91 20.16 2.92
N LYS A 174 0.09 21.17 2.66
CA LYS A 174 -0.21 22.26 3.62
C LYS A 174 -1.33 21.93 4.61
N GLY A 175 -1.89 20.72 4.55
CA GLY A 175 -2.99 20.30 5.43
C GLY A 175 -4.25 21.15 5.33
N LYS A 176 -4.54 21.78 4.16
CA LYS A 176 -5.75 22.60 3.95
C LYS A 176 -6.93 21.79 3.45
N ASP A 177 -6.67 20.70 2.75
CA ASP A 177 -7.69 19.72 2.36
C ASP A 177 -7.73 18.62 3.42
N THR A 178 -8.88 18.44 4.04
CA THR A 178 -9.10 17.46 5.12
C THR A 178 -9.86 16.23 4.64
N ARG A 179 -10.18 16.15 3.32
CA ARG A 179 -10.82 14.96 2.78
C ARG A 179 -9.86 13.77 2.88
N PRO A 180 -10.32 12.60 3.35
CA PRO A 180 -9.51 11.41 3.26
C PRO A 180 -9.15 11.11 1.80
N LEU A 181 -7.88 10.84 1.53
CA LEU A 181 -7.37 10.53 0.19
C LEU A 181 -6.97 9.06 0.09
N ILE A 182 -7.51 8.36 -0.90
CA ILE A 182 -7.10 7.00 -1.26
C ILE A 182 -6.49 7.04 -2.66
N VAL A 183 -5.21 6.72 -2.76
CA VAL A 183 -4.51 6.56 -4.04
C VAL A 183 -4.39 5.08 -4.35
N ARG A 184 -4.98 4.61 -5.44
CA ARG A 184 -4.99 3.22 -5.90
C ARG A 184 -4.05 3.01 -7.07
N ILE A 185 -2.98 2.27 -6.85
CA ILE A 185 -2.00 1.89 -7.87
C ILE A 185 -2.53 0.66 -8.61
N LEU A 186 -2.54 0.71 -9.93
CA LEU A 186 -3.05 -0.33 -10.83
C LEU A 186 -1.92 -0.90 -11.69
N GLY A 187 -1.52 -2.13 -11.42
CA GLY A 187 -0.44 -2.82 -12.12
C GLY A 187 0.93 -2.19 -11.87
N GLN A 188 1.88 -2.45 -12.74
CA GLN A 188 3.24 -1.89 -12.69
C GLN A 188 3.22 -0.42 -13.11
N VAL A 189 3.60 0.47 -12.21
CA VAL A 189 3.73 1.92 -12.45
C VAL A 189 5.20 2.29 -12.37
N LYS A 190 5.76 2.71 -13.51
CA LYS A 190 7.14 3.20 -13.62
C LYS A 190 7.25 4.65 -13.17
N ASP A 191 8.45 5.16 -13.16
CA ASP A 191 8.78 6.51 -12.68
C ASP A 191 7.76 7.56 -13.10
N PRO A 192 7.05 8.23 -12.17
CA PRO A 192 6.29 9.43 -12.49
C PRO A 192 7.20 10.55 -12.98
N ALA A 193 6.71 11.39 -13.90
CA ALA A 193 7.50 12.50 -14.45
C ALA A 193 7.86 13.57 -13.39
N VAL A 194 7.07 13.67 -12.33
CA VAL A 194 7.33 14.56 -11.19
C VAL A 194 7.57 13.71 -9.95
N MET A 195 8.78 13.79 -9.42
CA MET A 195 9.24 13.15 -8.18
C MET A 195 10.14 14.15 -7.42
N ASP A 196 10.38 13.91 -6.16
CA ASP A 196 11.33 14.67 -5.33
C ASP A 196 12.53 13.79 -5.01
N GLY A 197 13.62 13.98 -5.76
CA GLY A 197 14.84 13.20 -5.60
C GLY A 197 14.71 11.72 -5.97
N GLY A 198 13.72 11.34 -6.79
CA GLY A 198 13.45 9.95 -7.17
C GLY A 198 12.35 9.27 -6.34
N ASP A 199 11.74 9.97 -5.39
CA ASP A 199 10.65 9.47 -4.55
C ASP A 199 9.33 10.19 -4.83
N ILE A 200 8.24 9.50 -4.55
CA ILE A 200 6.94 10.11 -4.27
C ILE A 200 6.93 10.55 -2.80
N VAL A 201 6.59 11.81 -2.56
CA VAL A 201 6.58 12.40 -1.22
C VAL A 201 5.15 12.61 -0.72
N ILE A 202 4.87 12.09 0.46
CA ILE A 202 3.59 12.27 1.18
C ILE A 202 3.83 13.19 2.37
N GLU A 203 3.16 14.34 2.39
CA GLU A 203 3.18 15.32 3.47
C GLU A 203 1.75 15.81 3.71
N ASN A 204 1.38 16.09 4.97
CA ASN A 204 0.10 16.73 5.30
C ASN A 204 0.20 17.69 6.49
N ALA A 205 1.39 18.26 6.74
CA ALA A 205 1.69 19.18 7.83
C ALA A 205 1.31 18.62 9.22
N ASN A 206 1.46 17.31 9.43
CA ASN A 206 1.06 16.59 10.66
C ASN A 206 -0.40 16.85 11.05
N LEU A 207 -1.29 17.00 10.07
CA LEU A 207 -2.69 17.31 10.31
C LEU A 207 -3.41 16.11 10.95
N ALA A 208 -3.85 16.26 12.19
CA ALA A 208 -4.54 15.19 12.92
C ALA A 208 -5.86 14.75 12.25
N ALA A 209 -6.49 15.62 11.47
CA ALA A 209 -7.68 15.33 10.67
C ALA A 209 -7.36 14.91 9.23
N GLY A 210 -6.08 14.85 8.84
CA GLY A 210 -5.65 14.40 7.52
C GLY A 210 -5.51 12.88 7.50
N HIS A 211 -5.95 12.24 6.43
CA HIS A 211 -5.88 10.79 6.25
C HIS A 211 -5.50 10.46 4.82
N ILE A 212 -4.39 9.75 4.61
CA ILE A 212 -3.94 9.37 3.27
C ILE A 212 -3.59 7.88 3.25
N THR A 213 -4.18 7.15 2.31
CA THR A 213 -3.81 5.76 1.99
C THR A 213 -3.23 5.69 0.58
N LEU A 214 -2.05 5.09 0.45
CA LEU A 214 -1.50 4.64 -0.82
C LEU A 214 -1.61 3.11 -0.87
N GLU A 215 -2.39 2.59 -1.82
CA GLU A 215 -2.65 1.15 -1.88
C GLU A 215 -2.51 0.59 -3.29
N GLY A 216 -2.01 -0.63 -3.38
CA GLY A 216 -2.04 -1.41 -4.60
C GLY A 216 -3.35 -2.18 -4.76
N VAL A 217 -3.81 -2.34 -5.99
CA VAL A 217 -5.03 -3.09 -6.33
C VAL A 217 -4.66 -4.46 -6.89
N GLY A 218 -5.11 -5.51 -6.23
CA GLY A 218 -4.86 -6.88 -6.64
C GLY A 218 -3.46 -7.37 -6.27
N GLU A 219 -2.93 -8.30 -7.03
CA GLU A 219 -1.65 -8.97 -6.75
C GLU A 219 -0.46 -8.39 -7.51
N ASP A 220 -0.70 -7.47 -8.46
CA ASP A 220 0.27 -7.00 -9.46
C ASP A 220 0.60 -5.51 -9.37
N ALA A 221 0.16 -4.82 -8.33
CA ALA A 221 0.47 -3.42 -8.15
C ALA A 221 1.92 -3.22 -7.69
N VAL A 222 2.71 -2.47 -8.46
CA VAL A 222 4.15 -2.27 -8.23
C VAL A 222 4.55 -0.83 -8.51
N ALA A 223 5.29 -0.23 -7.57
CA ALA A 223 6.12 0.95 -7.76
C ALA A 223 7.48 0.48 -8.30
N ASP A 224 7.76 0.75 -9.57
CA ASP A 224 8.96 0.29 -10.26
C ASP A 224 9.88 1.46 -10.61
N GLY A 225 11.01 1.55 -9.93
CA GLY A 225 12.03 2.58 -10.10
C GLY A 225 11.92 3.76 -9.14
N TRP A 226 10.89 3.84 -8.30
CA TRP A 226 10.67 4.96 -7.39
C TRP A 226 10.29 4.53 -5.96
N GLY A 227 10.80 5.28 -4.99
CA GLY A 227 10.52 5.09 -3.58
C GLY A 227 9.35 5.93 -3.07
N ILE A 228 9.00 5.73 -1.80
CA ILE A 228 7.92 6.43 -1.10
C ILE A 228 8.51 7.08 0.14
N ARG A 229 8.47 8.40 0.20
CA ARG A 229 9.00 9.18 1.32
C ARG A 229 7.89 9.90 2.07
N LEU A 230 7.78 9.62 3.37
CA LEU A 230 6.86 10.32 4.27
C LEU A 230 7.63 11.39 5.04
N LYS A 231 7.09 12.60 5.12
CA LYS A 231 7.72 13.72 5.83
C LYS A 231 6.64 14.63 6.42
N SER A 232 6.75 14.96 7.71
CA SER A 232 5.77 15.79 8.41
C SER A 232 4.33 15.34 8.10
N ALA A 233 4.08 14.05 8.28
CA ALA A 233 2.84 13.41 7.88
C ALA A 233 2.22 12.62 9.04
N SER A 234 0.91 12.75 9.22
CA SER A 234 0.11 12.05 10.23
C SER A 234 -1.00 11.21 9.60
N ASN A 235 -1.33 10.09 10.21
CA ASN A 235 -2.38 9.16 9.78
C ASN A 235 -2.19 8.67 8.33
N ILE A 236 -1.04 8.11 8.06
CA ILE A 236 -0.70 7.56 6.74
C ILE A 236 -0.75 6.04 6.76
N GLU A 237 -1.28 5.46 5.70
CA GLU A 237 -1.27 4.03 5.45
C GLU A 237 -0.66 3.76 4.06
N VAL A 238 0.29 2.82 3.99
CA VAL A 238 0.79 2.26 2.72
C VAL A 238 0.58 0.77 2.75
N ARG A 239 -0.10 0.21 1.73
CA ARG A 239 -0.47 -1.20 1.76
C ARG A 239 -0.56 -1.86 0.39
N ASN A 240 -0.41 -3.19 0.39
CA ASN A 240 -0.63 -4.07 -0.76
C ASN A 240 0.12 -3.63 -2.02
N LEU A 241 1.37 -3.22 -1.90
CA LEU A 241 2.18 -2.65 -2.97
C LEU A 241 3.55 -3.34 -3.03
N GLY A 242 4.04 -3.64 -4.23
CA GLY A 242 5.45 -3.99 -4.44
C GLY A 242 6.27 -2.72 -4.67
N VAL A 243 7.47 -2.64 -4.09
CA VAL A 243 8.42 -1.57 -4.33
C VAL A 243 9.71 -2.22 -4.83
N MET A 244 10.16 -1.85 -6.04
CA MET A 244 11.33 -2.49 -6.66
C MET A 244 12.14 -1.53 -7.52
N ASN A 245 13.41 -1.88 -7.72
CA ASN A 245 14.34 -1.15 -8.59
C ASN A 245 14.49 0.33 -8.22
N VAL A 246 14.27 0.70 -6.95
CA VAL A 246 14.40 2.08 -6.47
C VAL A 246 15.85 2.53 -6.66
N ASN A 247 16.04 3.75 -7.12
CA ASN A 247 17.37 4.33 -7.26
C ASN A 247 17.95 4.64 -5.87
N SER A 248 19.00 3.92 -5.47
CA SER A 248 19.65 4.09 -4.15
C SER A 248 20.26 5.46 -3.91
N THR A 249 20.47 6.27 -4.96
CA THR A 249 20.86 7.68 -4.80
C THR A 249 19.69 8.54 -4.34
N ALA A 250 18.44 8.13 -4.69
CA ALA A 250 17.22 8.78 -4.24
C ALA A 250 16.93 8.46 -2.77
N GLY A 251 17.09 7.20 -2.34
CA GLY A 251 16.89 6.77 -0.97
C GLY A 251 16.38 5.35 -0.82
N ASP A 252 15.53 5.18 0.19
CA ASP A 252 14.97 3.91 0.61
C ASP A 252 13.74 3.52 -0.24
N ASP A 253 13.35 2.24 -0.23
CA ASP A 253 12.09 1.81 -0.86
C ASP A 253 10.88 2.52 -0.20
N VAL A 254 10.82 2.54 1.15
CA VAL A 254 9.91 3.37 1.93
C VAL A 254 10.68 4.03 3.08
N GLY A 255 10.79 5.35 3.05
CA GLY A 255 11.49 6.13 4.06
C GLY A 255 10.53 7.03 4.87
N LEU A 256 10.48 6.83 6.19
CA LEU A 256 9.85 7.78 7.10
C LEU A 256 10.91 8.79 7.54
N GLN A 257 10.98 9.88 6.79
CA GLN A 257 11.88 10.96 7.14
C GLN A 257 11.23 11.81 8.23
N GLN A 258 11.78 12.40 9.07
CA GLN A 258 11.44 13.26 10.20
C GLN A 258 9.96 13.62 10.39
N ASP A 259 9.57 13.61 11.66
CA ASP A 259 8.33 14.18 12.18
C ASP A 259 7.03 13.55 11.65
N ASN A 260 7.01 12.22 11.43
CA ASN A 260 5.78 11.52 11.12
C ASN A 260 5.19 10.88 12.39
N ASP A 261 3.87 10.74 12.41
CA ASP A 261 3.18 10.02 13.48
C ASP A 261 1.96 9.25 12.97
N HIS A 262 1.60 8.16 13.67
CA HIS A 262 0.47 7.31 13.33
C HIS A 262 0.53 6.81 11.88
N VAL A 263 1.62 6.09 11.57
CA VAL A 263 1.89 5.54 10.24
C VAL A 263 1.81 4.02 10.29
N TRP A 264 1.10 3.44 9.33
CA TRP A 264 0.97 2.00 9.16
C TRP A 264 1.44 1.56 7.78
N ILE A 265 2.51 0.76 7.73
CA ILE A 265 3.07 0.18 6.51
C ILE A 265 2.86 -1.32 6.56
N HIS A 266 2.03 -1.87 5.65
CA HIS A 266 1.69 -3.28 5.74
C HIS A 266 1.38 -3.93 4.38
N HIS A 267 1.59 -5.24 4.31
CA HIS A 267 1.40 -6.04 3.09
C HIS A 267 2.16 -5.45 1.89
N VAL A 268 3.37 -4.94 2.13
CA VAL A 268 4.28 -4.44 1.11
C VAL A 268 5.34 -5.50 0.82
N ASP A 269 5.64 -5.73 -0.47
CA ASP A 269 6.81 -6.47 -0.90
C ASP A 269 7.96 -5.50 -1.13
N PHE A 270 9.04 -5.64 -0.38
CA PHE A 270 10.28 -4.89 -0.52
C PHE A 270 11.27 -5.71 -1.33
N PHE A 271 11.59 -5.28 -2.53
CA PHE A 271 12.52 -5.94 -3.42
C PHE A 271 13.87 -5.22 -3.47
N TYR A 272 14.78 -5.67 -4.32
CA TYR A 272 16.03 -4.98 -4.56
C TYR A 272 15.82 -3.60 -5.18
N GLY A 273 16.57 -2.62 -4.68
CA GLY A 273 16.86 -1.38 -5.38
C GLY A 273 18.07 -1.49 -6.32
N ASP A 274 18.44 -0.40 -6.96
CA ASP A 274 19.71 -0.28 -7.67
C ASP A 274 20.88 -0.22 -6.69
N ALA A 275 22.05 -0.68 -7.13
CA ALA A 275 23.24 -0.58 -6.29
C ALA A 275 23.60 0.89 -6.05
N GLY A 276 23.81 1.26 -4.78
CA GLY A 276 24.28 2.58 -4.38
C GLY A 276 25.79 2.71 -4.42
N SER A 277 26.32 3.83 -3.90
CA SER A 277 27.76 4.12 -3.86
C SER A 277 28.51 3.35 -2.78
N ASP A 278 27.83 2.91 -1.73
CA ASP A 278 28.44 2.23 -0.59
C ASP A 278 28.42 0.70 -0.78
N ALA A 279 29.42 0.04 -0.23
CA ALA A 279 29.57 -1.41 -0.35
C ALA A 279 28.39 -2.21 0.26
N ASP A 280 27.66 -1.63 1.20
CA ASP A 280 26.48 -2.26 1.81
C ASP A 280 25.17 -1.91 1.08
N GLN A 281 25.23 -1.19 -0.06
CA GLN A 281 24.11 -0.83 -0.92
C GLN A 281 24.03 -1.64 -2.22
N VAL A 282 24.69 -2.79 -2.27
CA VAL A 282 24.71 -3.63 -3.49
C VAL A 282 23.33 -4.20 -3.87
N LYS A 283 22.41 -4.30 -2.92
CA LYS A 283 21.02 -4.76 -3.07
C LYS A 283 19.99 -3.61 -3.03
N GLY A 284 20.41 -2.37 -3.04
CA GLY A 284 19.61 -1.16 -2.79
C GLY A 284 20.01 -0.47 -1.50
N ASP A 285 19.41 0.68 -1.17
CA ASP A 285 19.53 1.32 0.13
C ASP A 285 18.62 0.64 1.17
N GLY A 286 18.12 1.31 2.20
CA GLY A 286 17.20 0.72 3.17
C GLY A 286 15.87 0.33 2.52
N ALA A 287 15.29 -0.82 2.90
CA ALA A 287 13.97 -1.16 2.42
C ALA A 287 12.89 -0.35 3.16
N MET A 288 13.02 -0.24 4.50
CA MET A 288 12.04 0.47 5.34
C MET A 288 12.73 1.23 6.47
N ASP A 289 13.20 2.44 6.21
CA ASP A 289 13.94 3.25 7.19
C ASP A 289 13.03 4.27 7.91
N VAL A 290 13.27 4.45 9.21
CA VAL A 290 12.46 5.33 10.06
C VAL A 290 13.34 6.29 10.85
N LYS A 291 13.18 7.59 10.59
CA LYS A 291 13.92 8.67 11.25
C LYS A 291 12.97 9.58 12.00
N LYS A 292 13.19 9.80 13.30
CA LYS A 292 12.46 10.78 14.12
C LYS A 292 10.93 10.76 13.90
N SER A 293 10.38 9.57 13.78
CA SER A 293 8.94 9.34 13.60
C SER A 293 8.46 8.40 14.68
N THR A 294 7.23 8.55 15.17
CA THR A 294 6.72 7.80 16.31
C THR A 294 5.31 7.27 16.05
N TYR A 295 4.85 6.34 16.89
CA TYR A 295 3.58 5.65 16.68
C TYR A 295 3.48 5.02 15.29
N VAL A 296 4.46 4.18 14.98
CA VAL A 296 4.58 3.51 13.68
C VAL A 296 4.34 2.02 13.86
N THR A 297 3.57 1.42 12.95
CA THR A 297 3.38 -0.03 12.84
C THR A 297 3.83 -0.53 11.48
N ILE A 298 4.71 -1.52 11.47
CA ILE A 298 5.23 -2.18 10.26
C ILE A 298 4.82 -3.65 10.35
N SER A 299 3.85 -4.09 9.52
CA SER A 299 3.26 -5.41 9.71
C SER A 299 2.92 -6.14 8.42
N TYR A 300 3.03 -7.47 8.44
CA TYR A 300 2.71 -8.33 7.30
C TYR A 300 3.43 -7.93 6.01
N ASN A 301 4.64 -7.35 6.09
CA ASN A 301 5.46 -7.05 4.91
C ASN A 301 6.36 -8.23 4.58
N HIS A 302 6.77 -8.34 3.32
CA HIS A 302 7.70 -9.32 2.85
C HIS A 302 8.98 -8.64 2.35
N PHE A 303 10.09 -8.91 3.01
CA PHE A 303 11.41 -8.37 2.68
C PHE A 303 12.18 -9.44 1.90
N TRP A 304 12.38 -9.20 0.61
CA TRP A 304 12.97 -10.16 -0.34
C TRP A 304 14.48 -9.95 -0.46
N ASP A 305 15.27 -10.71 0.29
CA ASP A 305 16.75 -10.71 0.22
C ASP A 305 17.39 -9.30 0.31
N ASN A 306 16.77 -8.37 1.03
CA ASN A 306 17.28 -7.01 1.17
C ASN A 306 18.63 -7.00 1.91
N GLY A 307 19.56 -6.14 1.48
CA GLY A 307 20.84 -5.96 2.17
C GLY A 307 20.69 -5.27 3.52
N LYS A 308 19.79 -4.29 3.58
CA LYS A 308 19.46 -3.46 4.75
C LYS A 308 17.95 -3.34 4.87
N ALA A 309 17.32 -4.20 5.72
CA ALA A 309 15.87 -4.24 5.79
C ALA A 309 15.26 -2.99 6.44
N SER A 310 15.69 -2.60 7.66
CA SER A 310 15.11 -1.44 8.34
C SER A 310 16.05 -0.82 9.37
N LEU A 311 16.31 0.48 9.24
CA LEU A 311 17.04 1.29 10.21
C LEU A 311 16.09 2.20 10.97
N LEU A 312 16.16 2.17 12.29
CA LEU A 312 15.45 3.10 13.17
C LEU A 312 16.40 4.11 13.78
N GLY A 313 16.08 5.40 13.61
CA GLY A 313 16.85 6.51 14.13
C GLY A 313 18.15 6.79 13.37
N LEU A 314 18.54 8.04 13.41
CA LEU A 314 19.86 8.53 13.06
C LEU A 314 20.48 9.18 14.31
N SER A 315 21.59 9.88 14.14
CA SER A 315 22.18 10.72 15.18
C SER A 315 21.43 12.05 15.38
N GLU A 316 20.09 12.00 15.35
CA GLU A 316 19.23 13.16 15.64
C GLU A 316 19.14 13.43 17.14
N GLY A 317 18.83 14.65 17.50
CA GLY A 317 18.65 15.05 18.88
C GLY A 317 17.41 14.49 19.59
N THR A 318 16.46 13.85 18.88
CA THR A 318 15.26 13.25 19.46
C THR A 318 15.55 11.82 19.90
N THR A 319 15.53 11.57 21.21
CA THR A 319 15.92 10.29 21.81
C THR A 319 14.85 9.69 22.72
N THR A 320 13.70 10.33 22.86
CA THR A 320 12.61 9.91 23.75
C THR A 320 11.26 10.00 23.06
N GLY A 321 10.28 9.23 23.54
CA GLY A 321 8.93 9.24 22.98
C GLY A 321 8.83 8.60 21.59
N LEU A 322 9.79 7.76 21.23
CA LEU A 322 9.85 7.09 19.93
C LEU A 322 9.35 5.65 20.09
N TYR A 323 8.14 5.37 19.60
CA TYR A 323 7.47 4.08 19.72
C TYR A 323 7.19 3.50 18.34
N ILE A 324 7.56 2.23 18.16
CA ILE A 324 7.37 1.49 16.91
C ILE A 324 7.14 0.02 17.19
N ASP A 325 6.36 -0.62 16.35
CA ASP A 325 6.23 -2.07 16.37
C ASP A 325 6.41 -2.69 14.99
N TYR A 326 6.95 -3.93 15.00
CA TYR A 326 7.11 -4.80 13.86
C TYR A 326 6.42 -6.13 14.14
N HIS A 327 5.41 -6.50 13.36
CA HIS A 327 4.79 -7.80 13.58
C HIS A 327 4.38 -8.52 12.30
N HIS A 328 4.47 -9.83 12.32
CA HIS A 328 4.10 -10.70 11.21
C HIS A 328 4.79 -10.36 9.88
N ASN A 329 5.98 -9.75 9.94
CA ASN A 329 6.78 -9.54 8.74
C ASN A 329 7.57 -10.80 8.39
N TRP A 330 7.79 -11.02 7.12
CA TRP A 330 8.69 -12.05 6.60
C TRP A 330 10.01 -11.42 6.18
N PHE A 331 11.06 -11.69 6.92
CA PHE A 331 12.42 -11.34 6.54
C PHE A 331 13.04 -12.55 5.83
N ASP A 332 12.89 -12.57 4.50
CA ASP A 332 13.15 -13.71 3.64
C ASP A 332 14.54 -13.58 3.02
N HIS A 333 15.52 -14.30 3.57
CA HIS A 333 16.94 -14.35 3.17
C HIS A 333 17.65 -12.98 3.20
N SER A 334 17.09 -11.98 3.87
CA SER A 334 17.70 -10.65 4.01
C SER A 334 18.96 -10.67 4.88
N ASP A 335 19.88 -9.70 4.66
CA ASP A 335 21.17 -9.72 5.32
C ASP A 335 21.12 -9.21 6.76
N SER A 336 20.60 -8.00 6.98
CA SER A 336 20.77 -7.26 8.23
C SER A 336 19.67 -6.25 8.52
N ARG A 337 19.65 -5.71 9.74
CA ARG A 337 18.76 -4.63 10.18
C ARG A 337 17.28 -5.06 10.21
N HIS A 338 16.93 -6.03 11.08
CA HIS A 338 15.55 -6.53 11.18
C HIS A 338 14.93 -6.33 12.58
N PRO A 339 14.80 -5.10 13.09
CA PRO A 339 15.42 -3.84 12.68
C PRO A 339 16.78 -3.57 13.36
N ARG A 340 17.59 -2.62 12.84
CA ARG A 340 18.67 -1.96 13.59
C ARG A 340 18.10 -0.73 14.29
N VAL A 341 18.24 -0.64 15.61
CA VAL A 341 17.50 0.31 16.43
C VAL A 341 18.42 1.25 17.20
N ARG A 342 18.18 2.57 17.08
CA ARG A 342 18.74 3.63 17.88
C ARG A 342 17.62 4.36 18.63
N PHE A 343 17.74 4.56 19.93
CA PHE A 343 16.86 5.37 20.79
C PHE A 343 15.42 4.84 20.98
N TYR A 344 14.86 4.10 20.03
CA TYR A 344 13.46 3.68 20.05
C TYR A 344 13.15 2.68 21.16
N SER A 345 11.90 2.73 21.62
CA SER A 345 11.21 1.62 22.27
C SER A 345 10.51 0.82 21.17
N ALA A 346 11.07 -0.32 20.79
CA ALA A 346 10.60 -1.13 19.68
C ALA A 346 10.01 -2.45 20.14
N HIS A 347 8.74 -2.71 19.81
CA HIS A 347 8.10 -4.01 20.02
C HIS A 347 8.17 -4.82 18.73
N VAL A 348 8.90 -5.93 18.75
CA VAL A 348 9.17 -6.78 17.57
C VAL A 348 8.63 -8.17 17.87
N TYR A 349 7.44 -8.49 17.32
CA TYR A 349 6.76 -9.73 17.70
C TYR A 349 6.16 -10.50 16.51
N ASN A 350 6.11 -11.80 16.66
CA ASN A 350 5.52 -12.72 15.68
C ASN A 350 6.04 -12.57 14.22
N ASN A 351 7.26 -12.09 14.04
CA ASN A 351 7.90 -12.06 12.73
C ASN A 351 8.54 -13.41 12.40
N TYR A 352 8.68 -13.70 11.12
CA TYR A 352 9.44 -14.82 10.60
C TYR A 352 10.75 -14.34 10.00
N TYR A 353 11.86 -14.81 10.58
CA TYR A 353 13.23 -14.58 10.13
C TYR A 353 13.71 -15.84 9.43
N ASP A 354 13.91 -15.78 8.14
CA ASP A 354 14.15 -16.94 7.28
C ASP A 354 15.50 -16.80 6.57
N GLY A 355 16.53 -17.49 7.05
CA GLY A 355 17.85 -17.47 6.42
C GLY A 355 18.56 -16.12 6.49
N VAL A 356 18.56 -15.44 7.64
CA VAL A 356 19.19 -14.12 7.82
C VAL A 356 20.71 -14.26 7.88
N ALA A 357 21.41 -13.70 6.87
CA ALA A 357 22.82 -13.95 6.63
C ALA A 357 23.78 -13.21 7.59
N LYS A 358 23.40 -12.05 8.12
CA LYS A 358 24.22 -11.28 9.06
C LYS A 358 23.60 -11.24 10.45
N TYR A 359 22.55 -10.44 10.65
CA TYR A 359 21.86 -10.40 11.96
C TYR A 359 20.38 -10.01 11.82
N GLY A 360 19.58 -10.47 12.76
CA GLY A 360 18.19 -10.10 12.94
C GLY A 360 18.05 -8.72 13.58
N ALA A 361 17.58 -8.65 14.83
CA ALA A 361 17.48 -7.38 15.56
C ALA A 361 18.85 -6.93 16.09
N GLY A 362 19.14 -5.63 15.92
CA GLY A 362 20.36 -4.99 16.41
C GLY A 362 20.05 -3.79 17.31
N SER A 363 20.51 -3.82 18.59
CA SER A 363 20.24 -2.76 19.56
C SER A 363 21.46 -1.86 19.76
N THR A 364 21.28 -0.55 19.54
CA THR A 364 22.34 0.46 19.70
C THR A 364 21.79 1.71 20.41
N MET A 365 22.69 2.59 20.87
CA MET A 365 22.41 3.95 21.36
C MET A 365 21.21 4.02 22.33
N GLY A 366 21.22 3.17 23.34
CA GLY A 366 20.20 3.19 24.41
C GLY A 366 18.80 2.76 23.99
N SER A 367 18.63 2.13 22.82
CA SER A 367 17.34 1.56 22.43
C SER A 367 16.88 0.45 23.36
N SER A 368 15.58 0.28 23.49
CA SER A 368 14.93 -0.83 24.18
C SER A 368 14.11 -1.64 23.20
N ILE A 369 14.51 -2.90 22.95
CA ILE A 369 13.80 -3.77 21.99
C ILE A 369 13.14 -4.91 22.77
N PHE A 370 11.82 -5.07 22.62
CA PHE A 370 11.11 -6.24 23.11
C PHE A 370 10.88 -7.22 21.96
N MET A 371 11.59 -8.36 22.00
CA MET A 371 11.49 -9.45 21.03
C MET A 371 10.57 -10.52 21.57
N GLU A 372 9.36 -10.68 20.99
CA GLU A 372 8.32 -11.56 21.52
C GLU A 372 7.77 -12.52 20.46
N GLY A 373 7.78 -13.81 20.72
CA GLY A 373 7.06 -14.79 19.90
C GLY A 373 7.51 -14.88 18.44
N ASN A 374 8.73 -14.45 18.11
CA ASN A 374 9.26 -14.52 16.75
C ASN A 374 9.79 -15.94 16.43
N TYR A 375 9.79 -16.29 15.15
CA TYR A 375 10.36 -17.53 14.64
C TYR A 375 11.62 -17.24 13.84
N PHE A 376 12.75 -17.83 14.23
CA PHE A 376 14.03 -17.71 13.53
C PHE A 376 14.43 -19.06 12.95
N ARG A 377 14.67 -19.10 11.62
CA ARG A 377 15.21 -20.26 10.91
C ARG A 377 16.54 -19.91 10.26
N ASN A 378 17.60 -20.64 10.59
CA ASN A 378 18.94 -20.48 9.99
C ASN A 378 19.46 -19.02 10.00
N CYS A 379 19.16 -18.27 11.06
CA CYS A 379 19.70 -16.92 11.24
C CYS A 379 21.11 -17.00 11.81
N LYS A 380 22.06 -16.31 11.19
CA LYS A 380 23.44 -16.28 11.70
C LYS A 380 23.47 -15.72 13.13
N HIS A 381 22.84 -14.57 13.35
CA HIS A 381 22.72 -13.94 14.67
C HIS A 381 21.28 -13.41 14.84
N PRO A 382 20.40 -14.13 15.55
CA PRO A 382 19.01 -13.69 15.73
C PRO A 382 18.86 -12.30 16.35
N MET A 383 19.70 -12.00 17.34
CA MET A 383 19.72 -10.75 18.09
C MET A 383 21.15 -10.35 18.38
N MET A 384 21.45 -9.06 18.36
CA MET A 384 22.77 -8.51 18.71
C MET A 384 22.63 -7.21 19.47
N THR A 385 23.50 -7.01 20.47
CA THR A 385 23.69 -5.69 21.09
C THR A 385 25.07 -5.17 20.71
N SER A 386 25.14 -3.91 20.30
CA SER A 386 26.38 -3.29 19.83
C SER A 386 27.49 -3.33 20.87
N MET A 387 28.70 -3.62 20.44
CA MET A 387 29.94 -3.65 21.22
C MET A 387 29.95 -4.69 22.37
N GLN A 388 29.14 -5.75 22.24
CA GLN A 388 29.13 -6.85 23.23
C GLN A 388 28.63 -8.17 22.64
N GLY A 389 28.74 -9.27 23.39
CA GLY A 389 28.19 -10.57 23.04
C GLY A 389 28.67 -11.06 21.67
N THR A 390 27.72 -11.35 20.81
CA THR A 390 28.00 -11.83 19.44
C THR A 390 28.74 -10.78 18.59
N ASP A 391 28.54 -9.49 18.83
CA ASP A 391 29.14 -8.42 18.01
C ASP A 391 30.66 -8.33 18.14
N VAL A 392 31.21 -8.69 19.31
CA VAL A 392 32.67 -8.69 19.58
C VAL A 392 33.29 -10.09 19.55
N TRP A 393 32.50 -11.11 19.26
CA TRP A 393 32.98 -12.47 19.20
C TRP A 393 33.80 -12.75 17.93
N ASN A 394 35.04 -13.21 18.12
CA ASN A 394 35.90 -13.61 17.00
C ASN A 394 35.78 -15.14 16.77
N GLU A 395 35.18 -15.52 15.65
CA GLU A 395 34.98 -16.93 15.28
C GLU A 395 36.30 -17.70 15.06
N THR A 396 37.37 -17.00 14.70
CA THR A 396 38.70 -17.62 14.49
C THR A 396 39.38 -17.96 15.80
N THR A 397 39.39 -17.02 16.73
CA THR A 397 40.06 -17.18 18.04
C THR A 397 39.15 -17.82 19.08
N LYS A 398 37.84 -17.93 18.80
CA LYS A 398 36.81 -18.41 19.72
C LYS A 398 36.80 -17.62 21.05
N ALA A 399 37.01 -16.32 20.95
CA ALA A 399 37.04 -15.40 22.09
C ALA A 399 36.49 -14.04 21.70
N ASN A 400 36.07 -13.23 22.68
CA ASN A 400 35.72 -11.83 22.45
C ASN A 400 36.98 -11.03 22.09
N ASP A 401 36.88 -10.20 21.06
CA ASP A 401 37.97 -9.35 20.59
C ASP A 401 37.46 -7.93 20.34
N TYR A 402 37.36 -7.17 21.39
CA TYR A 402 36.89 -5.77 21.37
C TYR A 402 37.74 -4.82 20.51
N LYS A 403 38.96 -5.23 20.20
CA LYS A 403 39.91 -4.36 19.49
C LYS A 403 39.90 -4.54 17.98
N ASN A 404 39.74 -5.78 17.53
CA ASN A 404 39.95 -6.12 16.13
C ASN A 404 38.68 -6.61 15.42
N MET A 405 37.59 -6.90 16.17
CA MET A 405 36.32 -7.25 15.54
C MET A 405 35.65 -6.00 14.95
N GLY A 406 35.26 -6.11 13.69
CA GLY A 406 34.37 -5.13 13.06
C GLY A 406 32.96 -5.32 13.61
N THR A 407 32.50 -4.38 14.44
CA THR A 407 31.16 -4.39 15.00
C THR A 407 30.13 -3.91 13.97
N PHE A 408 28.86 -4.29 14.15
CA PHE A 408 27.82 -3.91 13.20
C PHE A 408 27.48 -2.41 13.26
N SER A 409 27.84 -1.70 14.33
CA SER A 409 27.54 -0.28 14.47
C SER A 409 28.68 0.57 15.05
N SER A 410 29.57 0.02 15.86
CA SER A 410 30.58 0.75 16.65
C SER A 410 29.99 1.85 17.56
N GLU A 411 28.69 1.79 17.85
CA GLU A 411 27.96 2.72 18.71
C GLU A 411 27.79 2.13 20.11
N ASP A 412 27.39 2.94 21.08
CA ASP A 412 26.98 2.45 22.38
C ASP A 412 25.87 1.41 22.22
N GLY A 413 25.83 0.42 23.10
CA GLY A 413 24.79 -0.60 23.10
C GLY A 413 23.45 -0.04 23.56
N GLY A 414 22.39 -0.69 23.15
CA GLY A 414 21.08 -0.62 23.79
C GLY A 414 20.82 -1.90 24.59
N THR A 415 19.56 -2.28 24.74
CA THR A 415 19.17 -3.50 25.44
C THR A 415 18.04 -4.22 24.70
N ILE A 416 18.09 -5.55 24.71
CA ILE A 416 17.04 -6.42 24.16
C ILE A 416 16.46 -7.26 25.29
N LYS A 417 15.13 -7.25 25.45
CA LYS A 417 14.35 -8.20 26.23
C LYS A 417 13.79 -9.23 25.24
N ALA A 418 14.02 -10.51 25.47
CA ALA A 418 13.53 -11.61 24.64
C ALA A 418 12.59 -12.51 25.44
N TRP A 419 11.42 -12.83 24.89
CA TRP A 419 10.49 -13.76 25.50
C TRP A 419 9.77 -14.60 24.45
N ASN A 420 9.65 -15.89 24.71
CA ASN A 420 8.89 -16.85 23.90
C ASN A 420 9.28 -16.88 22.40
N ASN A 421 10.53 -16.57 22.06
CA ASN A 421 11.02 -16.72 20.68
C ASN A 421 11.44 -18.16 20.43
N PHE A 422 11.23 -18.62 19.19
CA PHE A 422 11.70 -19.94 18.73
C PHE A 422 12.87 -19.77 17.76
N MET A 423 13.95 -20.53 17.96
CA MET A 423 15.16 -20.45 17.15
C MET A 423 15.56 -21.85 16.71
N GLU A 424 15.81 -22.05 15.41
CA GLU A 424 16.37 -23.27 14.84
C GLU A 424 17.50 -22.95 13.86
N GLY A 425 18.62 -23.64 13.95
CA GLY A 425 19.77 -23.48 13.05
C GLY A 425 20.49 -22.14 13.16
N GLN A 426 20.32 -21.40 14.27
CA GLN A 426 21.04 -20.14 14.51
C GLN A 426 22.55 -20.37 14.67
N GLY A 427 23.35 -19.40 14.20
CA GLY A 427 24.80 -19.46 14.35
C GLY A 427 25.24 -19.16 15.77
N ARG A 428 24.86 -18.00 16.32
CA ARG A 428 25.22 -17.61 17.69
C ARG A 428 24.15 -16.73 18.33
N PHE A 429 23.88 -16.98 19.61
CA PHE A 429 23.07 -16.16 20.48
C PHE A 429 23.59 -16.29 21.92
N VAL A 430 23.81 -15.19 22.61
CA VAL A 430 24.36 -15.15 23.98
C VAL A 430 23.32 -14.57 24.93
N PRO A 431 22.58 -15.41 25.68
CA PRO A 431 21.67 -14.93 26.72
C PRO A 431 22.41 -14.30 27.90
N TYR A 432 21.82 -13.26 28.51
CA TYR A 432 22.34 -12.69 29.76
C TYR A 432 22.45 -13.74 30.87
N GLY A 433 23.61 -13.82 31.49
CA GLY A 433 23.87 -14.75 32.60
C GLY A 433 23.94 -16.24 32.22
N SER A 434 24.07 -16.58 30.94
CA SER A 434 24.23 -17.94 30.46
C SER A 434 25.51 -18.56 31.01
N LYS A 435 25.43 -19.79 31.49
CA LYS A 435 26.59 -20.56 31.99
C LYS A 435 27.51 -21.03 30.87
N ASP A 436 27.01 -21.06 29.64
CA ASP A 436 27.79 -21.51 28.48
C ASP A 436 28.75 -20.44 27.95
N PHE A 437 28.63 -19.19 28.45
CA PHE A 437 29.44 -18.05 28.05
C PHE A 437 30.00 -17.35 29.28
N VAL A 438 31.34 -17.34 29.44
CA VAL A 438 32.04 -16.89 30.66
C VAL A 438 31.67 -15.44 31.08
N ASN A 439 31.55 -14.52 30.12
CA ASN A 439 31.28 -13.13 30.39
C ASN A 439 29.83 -12.70 30.08
N SER A 440 28.90 -13.65 30.09
CA SER A 440 27.52 -13.40 29.65
C SER A 440 26.70 -12.44 30.55
N THR A 441 27.24 -12.00 31.67
CA THR A 441 26.68 -10.89 32.47
C THR A 441 27.16 -9.50 32.00
N VAL A 442 28.16 -9.45 31.16
CA VAL A 442 28.71 -8.23 30.54
C VAL A 442 28.53 -8.28 29.03
N ASP A 443 28.88 -9.45 28.44
CA ASP A 443 28.87 -9.72 27.02
C ASP A 443 27.68 -10.60 26.68
N PHE A 444 26.51 -10.03 26.42
CA PHE A 444 25.28 -10.73 26.08
C PHE A 444 24.55 -10.04 24.93
N ASP A 445 23.73 -10.79 24.20
CA ASP A 445 22.90 -10.27 23.12
C ASP A 445 21.54 -9.80 23.63
N ALA A 446 20.92 -10.56 24.55
CA ALA A 446 19.60 -10.23 25.08
C ALA A 446 19.39 -10.75 26.50
N TYR A 447 18.54 -10.08 27.26
CA TYR A 447 17.96 -10.59 28.51
C TYR A 447 16.77 -11.48 28.17
N VAL A 448 16.88 -12.79 28.45
CA VAL A 448 15.79 -13.74 28.22
C VAL A 448 14.89 -13.78 29.45
N ALA A 449 13.70 -13.22 29.31
CA ALA A 449 12.71 -13.16 30.37
C ALA A 449 12.03 -14.50 30.59
N SER A 450 11.65 -14.82 31.83
CA SER A 450 10.91 -16.02 32.22
C SER A 450 9.40 -15.88 32.00
N SER A 451 8.92 -14.65 31.86
CA SER A 451 7.53 -14.34 31.55
C SER A 451 7.42 -13.05 30.75
N ARG A 452 6.30 -12.87 30.06
CA ARG A 452 6.05 -11.64 29.26
C ARG A 452 6.12 -10.37 30.10
N THR A 453 5.62 -10.40 31.33
CA THR A 453 5.51 -9.23 32.22
C THR A 453 6.72 -9.04 33.11
N GLU A 454 7.73 -9.88 33.01
CA GLU A 454 8.97 -9.72 33.77
C GLU A 454 9.66 -8.42 33.35
N LYS A 455 10.06 -7.62 34.34
CA LYS A 455 10.86 -6.41 34.12
C LYS A 455 12.34 -6.76 34.07
N VAL A 456 13.06 -6.18 33.11
CA VAL A 456 14.53 -6.27 33.09
C VAL A 456 15.08 -5.44 34.25
N PRO A 457 15.89 -6.04 35.15
CA PRO A 457 16.48 -5.31 36.27
C PRO A 457 17.40 -4.18 35.80
N ALA A 458 17.39 -3.05 36.49
CA ALA A 458 18.27 -1.91 36.20
C ALA A 458 19.78 -2.21 36.36
N THR A 459 20.12 -3.36 36.95
CA THR A 459 21.49 -3.87 37.03
C THR A 459 21.96 -4.50 35.71
N VAL A 460 21.05 -4.87 34.81
CA VAL A 460 21.34 -5.37 33.46
C VAL A 460 21.59 -4.17 32.58
N LYS A 461 22.84 -3.98 32.18
CA LYS A 461 23.28 -2.79 31.43
C LYS A 461 24.05 -3.22 30.19
N SER A 462 24.00 -2.43 29.13
CA SER A 462 24.89 -2.61 28.00
C SER A 462 26.34 -2.38 28.41
N ALA A 463 27.27 -3.12 27.84
CA ALA A 463 28.71 -3.03 28.11
C ALA A 463 29.26 -1.63 27.74
N TYR A 464 28.76 -1.05 26.65
CA TYR A 464 29.09 0.28 26.19
C TYR A 464 27.87 1.21 26.31
N GLY A 465 28.08 2.39 26.89
CA GLY A 465 27.02 3.36 27.20
C GLY A 465 26.28 3.09 28.51
N ALA A 466 26.45 1.93 29.14
CA ALA A 466 25.77 1.51 30.39
C ALA A 466 24.23 1.70 30.35
N ASN A 467 23.64 1.59 29.17
CA ASN A 467 22.22 1.76 28.93
C ASN A 467 21.40 0.62 29.55
N VAL A 468 20.23 0.96 30.08
CA VAL A 468 19.29 0.03 30.70
C VAL A 468 18.02 -0.11 29.86
N TYR A 469 17.35 -1.24 29.97
CA TYR A 469 16.05 -1.45 29.35
C TYR A 469 14.98 -0.61 30.06
N ASN A 470 14.21 0.17 29.32
CA ASN A 470 13.25 1.10 29.91
C ASN A 470 11.92 0.47 30.36
N ASN A 471 11.73 -0.84 30.14
CA ASN A 471 10.54 -1.59 30.49
C ASN A 471 9.21 -1.04 29.94
N PHE A 472 9.24 -0.38 28.78
CA PHE A 472 8.06 0.19 28.11
C PHE A 472 6.96 -0.84 27.86
N ASP A 473 7.35 -2.09 27.59
CA ASP A 473 6.46 -3.21 27.26
C ASP A 473 5.57 -3.63 28.44
N THR A 474 5.90 -3.21 29.68
CA THR A 474 5.12 -3.45 30.89
C THR A 474 4.35 -2.21 31.35
N ASP A 475 4.43 -1.09 30.63
CA ASP A 475 3.72 0.15 30.92
C ASP A 475 2.42 0.20 30.12
N ASN A 476 1.29 0.03 30.79
CA ASN A 476 -0.04 0.06 30.17
C ASN A 476 -0.42 1.45 29.60
N SER A 477 0.29 2.50 29.95
CA SER A 477 0.07 3.83 29.36
C SER A 477 0.77 4.00 28.02
N VAL A 478 1.72 3.12 27.71
CA VAL A 478 2.50 3.11 26.48
C VAL A 478 2.03 2.02 25.54
N MET A 479 1.87 0.79 26.05
CA MET A 479 1.56 -0.37 25.21
C MET A 479 0.11 -0.37 24.71
N TYR A 480 -0.04 -0.75 23.47
CA TYR A 480 -1.34 -1.01 22.85
C TYR A 480 -1.86 -2.43 23.19
N THR A 481 -3.14 -2.67 22.91
CA THR A 481 -3.75 -4.00 23.05
C THR A 481 -3.42 -4.87 21.82
N TYR A 482 -2.93 -6.07 22.05
CA TYR A 482 -2.64 -7.06 21.02
C TYR A 482 -2.75 -8.48 21.56
N THR A 483 -2.70 -9.46 20.67
CA THR A 483 -2.60 -10.87 21.02
C THR A 483 -1.44 -11.46 20.22
N ALA A 484 -0.41 -11.92 20.91
CA ALA A 484 0.70 -12.60 20.28
C ALA A 484 0.33 -14.04 19.98
N ASP A 485 0.72 -14.52 18.80
CA ASP A 485 0.65 -15.93 18.42
C ASP A 485 1.80 -16.72 19.02
N ALA A 486 1.65 -18.04 19.11
CA ALA A 486 2.81 -18.92 19.29
C ALA A 486 3.75 -18.79 18.07
N PRO A 487 5.08 -18.90 18.22
CA PRO A 487 6.03 -18.67 17.12
C PRO A 487 5.76 -19.50 15.86
N VAL A 488 5.35 -20.76 16.01
CA VAL A 488 5.04 -21.66 14.88
C VAL A 488 3.77 -21.20 14.14
N ASP A 489 2.78 -20.73 14.88
CA ASP A 489 1.54 -20.20 14.29
C ASP A 489 1.81 -18.85 13.59
N ALA A 490 2.66 -18.01 14.19
CA ALA A 490 3.12 -16.76 13.59
C ALA A 490 3.81 -17.01 12.24
N LYS A 491 4.77 -17.95 12.18
CA LYS A 491 5.41 -18.38 10.92
C LYS A 491 4.37 -18.78 9.87
N THR A 492 3.39 -19.60 10.25
CA THR A 492 2.33 -20.06 9.33
C THR A 492 1.50 -18.90 8.79
N LYS A 493 1.11 -17.95 9.66
CA LYS A 493 0.38 -16.73 9.25
C LYS A 493 1.22 -15.83 8.36
N VAL A 494 2.49 -15.62 8.70
CA VAL A 494 3.41 -14.81 7.91
C VAL A 494 3.55 -15.37 6.49
N MET A 495 3.81 -16.66 6.35
CA MET A 495 3.91 -17.29 5.03
C MET A 495 2.62 -17.23 4.21
N ALA A 496 1.46 -17.11 4.86
CA ALA A 496 0.17 -17.03 4.20
C ALA A 496 -0.23 -15.59 3.80
N TYR A 497 0.20 -14.58 4.54
CA TYR A 497 -0.36 -13.23 4.44
C TYR A 497 0.66 -12.11 4.30
N ALA A 498 1.96 -12.34 4.51
CA ALA A 498 2.96 -11.27 4.33
C ALA A 498 3.14 -10.91 2.85
N GLY A 499 3.39 -9.62 2.59
CA GLY A 499 3.48 -9.07 1.25
C GLY A 499 2.12 -8.81 0.61
N ARG A 500 2.10 -8.57 -0.68
CA ARG A 500 0.89 -8.30 -1.47
C ARG A 500 -0.10 -9.46 -1.45
N MET A 501 -1.34 -9.14 -1.79
CA MET A 501 -2.43 -10.12 -1.94
C MET A 501 -1.98 -11.42 -2.60
N GLY A 502 -2.24 -12.56 -1.95
CA GLY A 502 -1.90 -13.89 -2.48
C GLY A 502 -0.41 -14.13 -2.70
N GLY A 503 0.48 -13.35 -2.04
CA GLY A 503 1.93 -13.40 -2.21
C GLY A 503 2.42 -12.72 -3.50
N GLY A 504 1.64 -11.76 -4.03
CA GLY A 504 1.96 -11.01 -5.24
C GLY A 504 1.98 -11.87 -6.51
N ASP A 505 2.23 -11.25 -7.65
CA ASP A 505 2.37 -11.94 -8.95
C ASP A 505 3.83 -12.33 -9.26
N PHE A 506 4.81 -11.63 -8.67
CA PHE A 506 6.22 -12.01 -8.76
C PHE A 506 6.46 -13.26 -7.91
N LYS A 507 7.06 -14.31 -8.51
CA LYS A 507 7.34 -15.58 -7.82
C LYS A 507 8.83 -15.88 -7.88
N TRP A 508 9.39 -16.21 -6.73
CA TRP A 508 10.77 -16.62 -6.57
C TRP A 508 10.88 -17.73 -5.53
N THR A 509 11.88 -18.57 -5.65
CA THR A 509 12.17 -19.61 -4.65
C THR A 509 13.66 -19.60 -4.35
N PHE A 510 13.99 -19.34 -3.10
CA PHE A 510 15.37 -19.40 -2.61
C PHE A 510 15.86 -20.85 -2.48
N LYS A 511 17.16 -21.04 -2.67
CA LYS A 511 17.84 -22.33 -2.48
C LYS A 511 18.40 -22.36 -1.08
N SER A 512 17.65 -22.89 -0.12
CA SER A 512 17.88 -22.76 1.31
C SER A 512 19.34 -22.92 1.76
N ALA A 513 20.03 -23.98 1.36
CA ALA A 513 21.41 -24.21 1.82
C ALA A 513 22.44 -23.16 1.33
N ALA A 514 22.22 -22.55 0.17
CA ALA A 514 23.13 -21.55 -0.41
C ALA A 514 22.72 -20.12 -0.03
N ASP A 515 21.41 -19.85 -0.06
CA ASP A 515 20.89 -18.50 0.11
C ASP A 515 20.77 -18.11 1.60
N ASP A 516 20.50 -19.06 2.51
CA ASP A 516 20.37 -18.82 3.97
C ASP A 516 21.57 -18.09 4.60
N SER A 517 22.76 -18.24 4.06
CA SER A 517 23.98 -17.62 4.60
C SER A 517 24.63 -16.60 3.67
N SER A 518 24.04 -16.36 2.51
CA SER A 518 24.60 -15.46 1.49
C SER A 518 24.18 -14.01 1.75
N SER A 519 25.15 -13.12 1.82
CA SER A 519 24.92 -11.66 1.78
C SER A 519 25.31 -11.04 0.44
N THR A 520 25.63 -11.86 -0.57
CA THR A 520 25.92 -11.37 -1.92
C THR A 520 24.62 -11.19 -2.70
N VAL A 521 24.64 -10.32 -3.73
CA VAL A 521 23.49 -10.17 -4.64
C VAL A 521 23.18 -11.50 -5.30
N ASN A 522 21.93 -11.95 -5.18
CA ASN A 522 21.40 -13.06 -5.96
C ASN A 522 21.17 -12.57 -7.40
N ALA A 523 22.16 -12.80 -8.27
CA ALA A 523 22.16 -12.25 -9.63
C ALA A 523 20.95 -12.73 -10.47
N PRO A 524 20.49 -13.99 -10.39
CA PRO A 524 19.25 -14.41 -11.03
C PRO A 524 18.02 -13.66 -10.53
N LEU A 525 17.87 -13.44 -9.20
CA LEU A 525 16.77 -12.65 -8.63
C LEU A 525 16.83 -11.20 -9.14
N LYS A 526 18.01 -10.55 -9.07
CA LYS A 526 18.19 -9.19 -9.59
C LYS A 526 17.80 -9.09 -11.05
N SER A 527 18.21 -10.05 -11.89
CA SER A 527 17.84 -10.09 -13.30
C SER A 527 16.34 -10.23 -13.50
N ALA A 528 15.68 -11.06 -12.69
CA ALA A 528 14.22 -11.23 -12.74
C ALA A 528 13.46 -9.96 -12.36
N LEU A 529 13.93 -9.23 -11.32
CA LEU A 529 13.34 -7.97 -10.88
C LEU A 529 13.51 -6.85 -11.91
N VAL A 530 14.71 -6.68 -12.48
CA VAL A 530 14.96 -5.70 -13.56
C VAL A 530 14.16 -6.04 -14.82
N GLY A 531 13.97 -7.32 -15.10
CA GLY A 531 13.18 -7.82 -16.22
C GLY A 531 11.67 -7.93 -15.96
N TYR A 532 11.21 -7.55 -14.76
CA TYR A 532 9.80 -7.70 -14.40
C TYR A 532 8.89 -6.91 -15.33
N LYS A 533 7.81 -7.57 -15.72
CA LYS A 533 6.74 -6.98 -16.54
C LYS A 533 5.40 -7.46 -15.99
N GLY A 534 4.61 -6.53 -15.52
CA GLY A 534 3.24 -6.81 -15.12
C GLY A 534 2.39 -7.35 -16.26
N ALA A 535 1.49 -8.26 -15.96
CA ALA A 535 0.61 -8.90 -16.95
C ALA A 535 -0.60 -8.03 -17.34
N LEU A 536 -0.81 -6.90 -16.69
CA LEU A 536 -1.92 -5.99 -16.96
C LEU A 536 -1.81 -5.38 -18.38
N THR A 537 -2.81 -5.63 -19.23
CA THR A 537 -2.83 -5.13 -20.61
C THR A 537 -3.76 -3.94 -20.81
N TYR A 538 -4.87 -3.89 -20.05
CA TYR A 538 -5.88 -2.85 -20.21
C TYR A 538 -6.68 -2.64 -18.94
N ILE A 539 -7.01 -1.38 -18.65
CA ILE A 539 -7.90 -0.97 -17.57
C ILE A 539 -9.17 -0.41 -18.20
N GLN A 540 -10.33 -0.93 -17.82
CA GLN A 540 -11.60 -0.48 -18.38
C GLN A 540 -11.79 1.02 -18.10
N GLY A 541 -12.08 1.80 -19.14
CA GLY A 541 -12.21 3.27 -19.05
C GLY A 541 -10.91 4.05 -19.29
N GLU A 542 -9.73 3.40 -19.32
CA GLU A 542 -8.50 4.05 -19.78
C GLU A 542 -8.42 4.06 -21.33
N GLY A 543 -8.07 5.25 -21.88
CA GLY A 543 -7.96 5.43 -23.34
C GLY A 543 -9.28 5.55 -24.07
N LYS A 544 -10.43 5.37 -23.42
CA LYS A 544 -11.76 5.78 -23.86
C LYS A 544 -12.20 6.95 -22.99
N PHE A 545 -12.72 8.02 -23.59
CA PHE A 545 -13.29 9.13 -22.85
C PHE A 545 -14.33 8.59 -21.85
N GLN A 546 -13.99 8.55 -20.57
CA GLN A 546 -14.94 8.46 -19.48
C GLN A 546 -14.97 9.86 -18.87
N PRO A 547 -16.12 10.51 -18.80
CA PRO A 547 -16.21 11.73 -18.01
C PRO A 547 -15.65 11.37 -16.63
N SER A 548 -14.75 12.21 -16.12
CA SER A 548 -14.18 12.04 -14.77
C SER A 548 -15.32 11.66 -13.83
N SER A 549 -15.24 10.48 -13.23
CA SER A 549 -16.30 9.99 -12.34
C SER A 549 -16.36 10.92 -11.14
N VAL A 550 -17.18 11.97 -11.28
CA VAL A 550 -17.77 12.62 -10.12
C VAL A 550 -18.60 11.51 -9.49
N GLN A 551 -18.18 11.03 -8.35
CA GLN A 551 -18.94 10.08 -7.56
C GLN A 551 -20.38 10.58 -7.52
N LYS A 552 -21.33 9.81 -8.07
CA LYS A 552 -22.73 10.03 -7.82
C LYS A 552 -22.91 9.88 -6.31
N LEU A 553 -22.90 11.00 -5.61
CA LEU A 553 -23.52 11.06 -4.31
C LEU A 553 -24.96 10.59 -4.54
N SER A 554 -25.31 9.39 -4.13
CA SER A 554 -26.67 8.91 -4.03
C SER A 554 -27.33 9.67 -2.88
N ALA A 555 -27.60 10.97 -3.11
CA ALA A 555 -28.67 11.63 -2.42
C ALA A 555 -29.93 11.30 -3.22
N SER A 556 -30.92 10.76 -2.57
CA SER A 556 -32.31 10.78 -3.02
C SER A 556 -32.70 12.25 -3.20
N GLY A 557 -32.41 12.83 -4.36
CA GLY A 557 -32.66 14.22 -4.67
C GLY A 557 -32.52 14.44 -6.17
N SER A 558 -33.42 15.23 -6.72
CA SER A 558 -33.53 15.64 -8.12
C SER A 558 -32.17 15.98 -8.75
N ASP A 559 -31.96 15.55 -10.01
CA ASP A 559 -30.81 15.88 -10.85
C ASP A 559 -30.45 17.38 -10.72
N PRO A 560 -29.23 17.74 -10.29
CA PRO A 560 -28.84 19.12 -10.03
C PRO A 560 -28.79 19.98 -11.30
N ILE A 561 -28.75 19.39 -12.49
CA ILE A 561 -28.77 20.10 -13.78
C ILE A 561 -30.09 19.81 -14.49
N ARG A 562 -30.85 20.84 -14.75
CA ARG A 562 -32.08 20.84 -15.56
C ARG A 562 -31.75 21.25 -16.99
N VAL A 563 -32.11 20.40 -17.95
CA VAL A 563 -31.94 20.67 -19.39
C VAL A 563 -33.33 20.69 -20.02
N ASP A 564 -33.73 21.82 -20.56
CA ASP A 564 -34.90 21.94 -21.39
C ASP A 564 -34.50 22.05 -22.87
N LEU A 565 -34.67 20.95 -23.58
CA LEU A 565 -34.32 20.85 -25.01
C LEU A 565 -35.26 21.64 -25.90
N ARG A 566 -36.49 21.95 -25.45
CA ARG A 566 -37.45 22.72 -26.25
C ARG A 566 -37.15 24.21 -26.25
N SER A 567 -36.75 24.73 -25.09
CA SER A 567 -36.36 26.14 -24.95
C SER A 567 -34.85 26.36 -25.09
N HIS A 568 -34.07 25.26 -25.28
CA HIS A 568 -32.60 25.28 -25.34
C HIS A 568 -31.96 25.92 -24.10
N LYS A 569 -32.47 25.58 -22.93
CA LYS A 569 -32.01 26.16 -21.68
C LYS A 569 -31.40 25.14 -20.75
N LEU A 570 -30.32 25.54 -20.09
CA LEU A 570 -29.64 24.82 -19.03
C LEU A 570 -29.77 25.62 -17.73
N SER A 571 -30.27 25.03 -16.68
CA SER A 571 -30.43 25.64 -15.37
C SER A 571 -30.06 24.64 -14.26
N VAL A 572 -29.98 25.10 -13.02
CA VAL A 572 -29.70 24.25 -11.86
C VAL A 572 -30.94 24.03 -11.01
N ALA A 573 -30.95 22.98 -10.21
CA ALA A 573 -32.05 22.70 -9.28
C ALA A 573 -32.16 23.77 -8.19
N ASP A 574 -33.36 23.87 -7.59
CA ASP A 574 -33.64 24.84 -6.55
C ASP A 574 -32.68 24.72 -5.36
N GLY A 575 -32.18 25.84 -4.87
CA GLY A 575 -31.20 25.92 -3.81
C GLY A 575 -29.74 25.83 -4.26
N LEU A 576 -29.48 25.78 -5.57
CA LEU A 576 -28.15 25.92 -6.16
C LEU A 576 -28.06 27.25 -6.94
N THR A 577 -26.87 27.85 -6.91
CA THR A 577 -26.57 29.05 -7.70
C THR A 577 -25.55 28.72 -8.77
N MET A 578 -25.91 28.83 -10.04
CA MET A 578 -25.00 28.65 -11.17
C MET A 578 -23.99 29.81 -11.20
N ARG A 579 -22.70 29.47 -11.27
CA ARG A 579 -21.61 30.46 -11.44
C ARG A 579 -21.12 30.52 -12.88
N SER A 580 -21.00 29.37 -13.53
CA SER A 580 -20.67 29.26 -14.94
C SER A 580 -21.19 27.94 -15.52
N ALA A 581 -21.34 27.89 -16.84
CA ALA A 581 -21.70 26.68 -17.56
C ALA A 581 -20.87 26.57 -18.85
N GLN A 582 -20.58 25.34 -19.25
CA GLN A 582 -19.87 24.99 -20.46
C GLN A 582 -20.59 23.87 -21.19
N ILE A 583 -20.62 23.91 -22.51
CA ILE A 583 -20.95 22.77 -23.36
C ILE A 583 -19.68 22.34 -24.08
N LEU A 584 -19.34 21.07 -23.93
CA LEU A 584 -18.15 20.43 -24.46
C LEU A 584 -18.56 19.34 -25.47
N GLY A 585 -17.79 19.19 -26.53
CA GLY A 585 -17.83 17.99 -27.36
C GLY A 585 -17.43 16.75 -26.55
N LEU A 586 -17.75 15.55 -27.02
CA LEU A 586 -17.34 14.31 -26.35
C LEU A 586 -15.83 14.09 -26.38
N ASP A 587 -15.12 14.75 -27.26
CA ASP A 587 -13.66 14.80 -27.35
C ASP A 587 -13.03 15.84 -26.42
N GLY A 588 -13.85 16.54 -25.61
CA GLY A 588 -13.42 17.59 -24.70
C GLY A 588 -13.27 18.97 -25.35
N THR A 589 -13.56 19.12 -26.63
CA THR A 589 -13.53 20.45 -27.31
C THR A 589 -14.55 21.38 -26.72
N HIS A 590 -14.17 22.63 -26.57
CA HIS A 590 -15.02 23.70 -26.04
C HIS A 590 -16.00 24.17 -27.14
N VAL A 591 -17.31 24.07 -26.88
CA VAL A 591 -18.34 24.41 -27.85
C VAL A 591 -19.05 25.72 -27.46
N MET A 592 -19.46 25.84 -26.21
CA MET A 592 -20.12 27.06 -25.68
C MET A 592 -19.73 27.27 -24.21
N GLU A 593 -19.71 28.54 -23.77
CA GLU A 593 -19.41 28.91 -22.38
C GLU A 593 -20.22 30.13 -21.93
N TRP A 594 -20.63 30.09 -20.65
CA TRP A 594 -21.33 31.19 -19.97
C TRP A 594 -20.70 31.42 -18.61
N ASN A 595 -20.37 32.67 -18.33
CA ASN A 595 -19.82 33.10 -17.05
C ASN A 595 -20.84 33.96 -16.30
N ALA A 596 -20.90 33.78 -14.96
CA ALA A 596 -21.76 34.57 -14.07
C ALA A 596 -23.25 34.60 -14.50
N THR A 597 -23.81 33.44 -14.81
CA THR A 597 -25.21 33.34 -15.29
C THR A 597 -26.03 32.44 -14.37
N THR A 598 -27.31 32.71 -14.25
CA THR A 598 -28.29 31.85 -13.56
C THR A 598 -28.95 30.82 -14.49
N GLU A 599 -28.83 31.05 -15.80
CA GLU A 599 -29.41 30.21 -16.85
C GLU A 599 -28.54 30.31 -18.11
N ALA A 600 -28.19 29.19 -18.74
CA ALA A 600 -27.40 29.17 -19.97
C ALA A 600 -28.29 28.76 -21.15
N ASN A 601 -28.27 29.56 -22.24
CA ASN A 601 -29.05 29.29 -23.45
C ASN A 601 -28.13 28.71 -24.53
N PHE A 602 -28.41 27.47 -24.96
CA PHE A 602 -27.65 26.80 -26.00
C PHE A 602 -28.35 26.72 -27.36
N ALA A 603 -29.23 27.67 -27.66
CA ALA A 603 -29.81 27.84 -29.01
C ALA A 603 -28.67 28.00 -30.02
N GLY A 604 -28.72 27.26 -31.12
CA GLY A 604 -27.63 27.18 -32.10
C GLY A 604 -26.64 26.05 -31.94
N LEU A 605 -26.77 25.25 -30.88
CA LEU A 605 -26.03 23.99 -30.76
C LEU A 605 -26.47 23.03 -31.87
N ARG A 606 -25.54 22.48 -32.65
CA ARG A 606 -25.84 21.51 -33.73
C ARG A 606 -26.39 20.21 -33.13
N SER A 607 -27.08 19.43 -33.96
CA SER A 607 -27.49 18.07 -33.56
C SER A 607 -26.24 17.24 -33.15
N GLY A 608 -26.31 16.55 -32.02
CA GLY A 608 -25.20 15.79 -31.50
C GLY A 608 -25.34 15.47 -30.02
N ILE A 609 -24.35 14.77 -29.49
CA ILE A 609 -24.22 14.45 -28.06
C ILE A 609 -23.12 15.32 -27.48
N TYR A 610 -23.42 16.00 -26.39
CA TYR A 610 -22.52 16.95 -25.74
C TYR A 610 -22.51 16.72 -24.24
N LEU A 611 -21.47 17.23 -23.58
CA LEU A 611 -21.36 17.25 -22.13
C LEU A 611 -21.61 18.69 -21.62
N ALA A 612 -22.68 18.91 -20.86
CA ALA A 612 -22.87 20.11 -20.08
C ALA A 612 -22.09 20.00 -18.77
N ARG A 613 -21.25 21.00 -18.50
CA ARG A 613 -20.53 21.16 -17.22
C ARG A 613 -21.00 22.45 -16.58
N VAL A 614 -21.51 22.36 -15.36
CA VAL A 614 -22.06 23.49 -14.62
C VAL A 614 -21.34 23.65 -13.30
N HIS A 615 -20.77 24.82 -13.06
CA HIS A 615 -20.18 25.21 -11.80
C HIS A 615 -21.20 25.98 -10.96
N THR A 616 -21.39 25.56 -9.72
CA THR A 616 -22.32 26.18 -8.77
C THR A 616 -21.60 26.62 -7.50
N ASP A 617 -22.33 27.23 -6.58
CA ASP A 617 -21.87 27.56 -5.23
C ASP A 617 -21.57 26.31 -4.36
N ARG A 618 -22.06 25.13 -4.76
CA ARG A 618 -21.88 23.85 -4.04
C ARG A 618 -21.05 22.81 -4.80
N GLY A 619 -20.42 23.18 -5.91
CA GLY A 619 -19.55 22.31 -6.68
C GLY A 619 -19.83 22.29 -8.18
N THR A 620 -19.16 21.38 -8.88
CA THR A 620 -19.26 21.20 -10.32
C THR A 620 -20.10 19.97 -10.63
N PHE A 621 -21.10 20.12 -11.48
CA PHE A 621 -21.98 19.06 -11.95
C PHE A 621 -21.83 18.87 -13.46
N GLN A 622 -22.10 17.67 -13.95
CA GLN A 622 -22.02 17.35 -15.38
C GLN A 622 -23.22 16.52 -15.81
N LYS A 623 -23.70 16.77 -17.03
CA LYS A 623 -24.82 16.05 -17.64
C LYS A 623 -24.65 15.91 -19.14
N LEU A 624 -24.97 14.75 -19.69
CA LEU A 624 -25.03 14.56 -21.14
C LEU A 624 -26.28 15.25 -21.71
N ILE A 625 -26.10 15.99 -22.79
CA ILE A 625 -27.17 16.59 -23.57
C ILE A 625 -27.19 15.90 -24.93
N CYS A 626 -28.34 15.33 -25.30
CA CYS A 626 -28.58 14.83 -26.64
C CYS A 626 -29.43 15.87 -27.37
N ASN A 627 -28.79 16.72 -28.21
CA ASN A 627 -29.50 17.68 -29.03
C ASN A 627 -29.87 17.05 -30.38
N ASN A 628 -31.16 16.90 -30.66
CA ASN A 628 -31.67 16.23 -31.86
C ASN A 628 -32.23 17.24 -32.90
N ASN A 629 -31.86 18.51 -32.84
CA ASN A 629 -32.33 19.52 -33.81
C ASN A 629 -31.72 19.33 -35.21
#